data_25ee55d07abd61e13adcb87ad3c3dc75
#
_entry.id   25ee55d07abd61e13adcb87ad3c3dc75
#
_cell.length_a   1.000
_cell.length_b   1.000
_cell.length_c   1.000
_cell.angle_alpha   90.00
_cell.angle_beta   90.00
_cell.angle_gamma   90.00
#
_symmetry.space_group_name_H-M   'P 1'
#
loop_
_entity.id
_entity.type
_entity.pdbx_description
1 polymer ?
#
loop_
_entity_poly.entity_id
_entity_poly.type
_entity_poly.pdbx_seq_one_letter_code
_entity_poly.pdbx_strand_id
1 'polypeptide(L)' 'FSFSPSVINVKVGERIKLVLKNEGQAPHNLDISDFGETRVISPGEMATLSFTAPSSGDYNFFCSIPGHETAGMKGIIKAE' A
#
# COMPACT_ATOMS: atom_id res chain seq x y z
N PHE A 1 11.09 8.96 -1.14
CA PHE A 1 9.81 8.43 -0.62
C PHE A 1 8.98 7.90 -1.78
N SER A 2 8.96 6.58 -1.94
CA SER A 2 8.19 5.93 -3.00
C SER A 2 7.89 4.49 -2.63
N PHE A 3 6.85 3.92 -3.26
CA PHE A 3 6.59 2.48 -3.23
C PHE A 3 7.16 1.83 -4.49
N SER A 4 7.66 0.61 -4.37
CA SER A 4 8.09 -0.19 -5.50
C SER A 4 7.54 -1.62 -5.32
N PRO A 5 6.66 -2.10 -6.22
CA PRO A 5 6.07 -1.40 -7.35
C PRO A 5 5.04 -0.36 -6.92
N SER A 6 4.74 0.60 -7.78
CA SER A 6 3.70 1.61 -7.54
C SER A 6 2.37 1.25 -8.22
N VAL A 7 2.34 0.22 -9.04
CA VAL A 7 1.13 -0.32 -9.66
C VAL A 7 1.09 -1.82 -9.42
N ILE A 8 -0.03 -2.30 -8.88
CA ILE A 8 -0.22 -3.71 -8.55
C ILE A 8 -1.50 -4.18 -9.25
N ASN A 9 -1.40 -5.27 -10.03
CA ASN A 9 -2.55 -5.84 -10.72
C ASN A 9 -3.07 -7.02 -9.93
N VAL A 10 -4.37 -7.05 -9.68
CA VAL A 10 -5.03 -8.11 -8.91
C VAL A 10 -6.33 -8.53 -9.61
N LYS A 11 -6.90 -9.67 -9.19
CA LYS A 11 -8.20 -10.13 -9.67
C LYS A 11 -9.29 -9.79 -8.66
N VAL A 12 -10.44 -9.34 -9.18
CA VAL A 12 -11.62 -9.09 -8.36
C VAL A 12 -12.02 -10.35 -7.61
N GLY A 13 -12.33 -10.21 -6.32
CA GLY A 13 -12.79 -11.31 -5.46
C GLY A 13 -11.67 -12.17 -4.90
N GLU A 14 -10.44 -12.03 -5.37
CA GLU A 14 -9.31 -12.78 -4.86
C GLU A 14 -8.73 -12.10 -3.63
N ARG A 15 -8.45 -12.88 -2.57
CA ARG A 15 -7.84 -12.34 -1.35
C ARG A 15 -6.35 -12.16 -1.57
N ILE A 16 -5.89 -10.94 -1.45
CA ILE A 16 -4.50 -10.56 -1.69
C ILE A 16 -3.83 -10.25 -0.35
N LYS A 17 -2.63 -10.76 -0.15
CA LYS A 17 -1.80 -10.40 0.99
C LYS A 17 -0.71 -9.47 0.51
N LEU A 18 -0.76 -8.24 0.97
CA LEU A 18 0.27 -7.25 0.65
C LEU A 18 1.31 -7.24 1.75
N VAL A 19 2.57 -7.30 1.37
CA VAL A 19 3.70 -7.26 2.30
C VAL A 19 4.44 -5.94 2.07
N LEU A 20 4.44 -5.09 3.09
CA LEU A 20 5.20 -3.85 3.07
C LEU A 20 6.55 -4.11 3.72
N LYS A 21 7.62 -3.88 2.96
CA LYS A 21 9.00 -3.91 3.48
C LYS A 21 9.52 -2.50 3.50
N ASN A 22 10.04 -2.06 4.64
CA ASN A 22 10.64 -0.74 4.74
C ASN A 22 12.15 -0.85 4.49
N GLU A 23 12.56 -0.56 3.27
CA GLU A 23 13.96 -0.55 2.86
C GLU A 23 14.55 0.86 2.86
N GLY A 24 13.77 1.85 3.30
CA GLY A 24 14.20 3.24 3.40
C GLY A 24 14.86 3.56 4.73
N GLN A 25 14.93 4.85 5.05
CA GLN A 25 15.56 5.34 6.27
C GLN A 25 14.58 6.08 7.18
N ALA A 26 13.32 6.14 6.82
CA ALA A 26 12.26 6.80 7.59
C ALA A 26 11.15 5.80 7.91
N PRO A 27 10.31 6.05 8.93
CA PRO A 27 9.14 5.24 9.19
C PRO A 27 8.13 5.37 8.05
N HIS A 28 7.43 4.28 7.72
CA HIS A 28 6.42 4.26 6.66
C HIS A 28 5.27 3.33 7.02
N ASN A 29 4.11 3.54 6.40
CA ASN A 29 2.99 2.60 6.42
C ASN A 29 2.37 2.51 5.02
N LEU A 30 1.41 1.60 4.86
CA LEU A 30 0.62 1.46 3.64
C LEU A 30 -0.86 1.53 4.03
N ASP A 31 -1.58 2.48 3.44
CA ASP A 31 -3.00 2.69 3.66
C ASP A 31 -3.71 2.54 2.32
N ILE A 32 -4.69 1.64 2.25
CA ILE A 32 -5.56 1.52 1.09
C ILE A 32 -6.84 2.27 1.42
N SER A 33 -7.13 3.33 0.69
CA SER A 33 -8.29 4.20 0.95
C SER A 33 -9.56 3.38 1.13
N ASP A 34 -10.22 3.56 2.29
CA ASP A 34 -11.49 2.93 2.68
C ASP A 34 -11.40 1.41 2.97
N PHE A 35 -10.22 0.80 2.94
CA PHE A 35 -10.08 -0.64 3.15
C PHE A 35 -9.17 -1.05 4.31
N GLY A 36 -8.32 -0.18 4.76
CA GLY A 36 -7.46 -0.47 5.90
C GLY A 36 -6.02 -0.02 5.70
N GLU A 37 -5.23 -0.18 6.76
CA GLU A 37 -3.84 0.28 6.76
C GLU A 37 -2.96 -0.66 7.59
N THR A 38 -1.66 -0.65 7.29
CA THR A 38 -0.67 -1.29 8.14
C THR A 38 -0.35 -0.39 9.33
N ARG A 39 0.26 -0.96 10.37
CA ARG A 39 0.93 -0.13 11.37
C ARG A 39 2.11 0.60 10.71
N VAL A 40 2.58 1.66 11.36
CA VAL A 40 3.82 2.33 10.94
C VAL A 40 5.00 1.43 11.31
N ILE A 41 5.89 1.21 10.36
CA ILE A 41 7.06 0.37 10.54
C ILE A 41 8.36 1.15 10.36
N SER A 42 9.37 0.77 11.13
CA SER A 42 10.71 1.35 11.08
C SER A 42 11.53 0.72 9.96
N PRO A 43 12.63 1.36 9.53
CA PRO A 43 13.54 0.74 8.56
C PRO A 43 13.93 -0.68 8.93
N GLY A 44 13.87 -1.58 7.96
CA GLY A 44 14.18 -3.01 8.14
C GLY A 44 13.00 -3.85 8.59
N GLU A 45 11.90 -3.26 9.00
CA GLU A 45 10.71 -3.99 9.42
C GLU A 45 9.79 -4.32 8.25
N MET A 46 8.85 -5.25 8.50
CA MET A 46 7.81 -5.62 7.55
C MET A 46 6.45 -5.59 8.21
N ALA A 47 5.41 -5.32 7.44
CA ALA A 47 4.02 -5.42 7.86
C ALA A 47 3.20 -6.01 6.73
N THR A 48 2.05 -6.59 7.05
CA THR A 48 1.16 -7.20 6.07
C THR A 48 -0.23 -6.60 6.17
N LEU A 49 -0.92 -6.57 5.01
CA LEU A 49 -2.30 -6.11 4.92
C LEU A 49 -3.02 -7.00 3.92
N SER A 50 -4.14 -7.59 4.33
CA SER A 50 -4.97 -8.37 3.41
C SER A 50 -6.00 -7.46 2.76
N PHE A 51 -6.22 -7.67 1.45
CA PHE A 51 -7.14 -6.87 0.66
C PHE A 51 -7.86 -7.75 -0.35
N THR A 52 -9.18 -7.53 -0.51
CA THR A 52 -9.98 -8.17 -1.54
C THR A 52 -10.72 -7.07 -2.29
N ALA A 53 -10.47 -6.94 -3.60
CA ALA A 53 -11.17 -5.94 -4.42
C ALA A 53 -12.62 -6.37 -4.64
N PRO A 54 -13.61 -5.58 -4.19
CA PRO A 54 -15.03 -5.96 -4.33
C PRO A 54 -15.54 -5.79 -5.76
N SER A 55 -14.90 -4.99 -6.58
CA SER A 55 -15.29 -4.75 -7.97
C SER A 55 -14.07 -4.34 -8.78
N SER A 56 -14.19 -4.37 -10.11
CA SER A 56 -13.11 -3.89 -10.99
C SER A 56 -12.93 -2.38 -10.83
N GLY A 57 -11.71 -1.93 -11.04
CA GLY A 57 -11.36 -0.51 -10.95
C GLY A 57 -10.03 -0.30 -10.27
N ASP A 58 -9.76 0.96 -9.94
CA ASP A 58 -8.51 1.38 -9.33
C ASP A 58 -8.73 1.69 -7.85
N TYR A 59 -7.81 1.20 -7.02
CA TYR A 59 -7.82 1.43 -5.57
C TYR A 59 -6.49 2.10 -5.21
N ASN A 60 -6.58 3.29 -4.64
CA ASN A 60 -5.37 4.05 -4.28
C ASN A 60 -4.78 3.54 -2.99
N PHE A 61 -3.46 3.47 -2.93
CA PHE A 61 -2.75 3.24 -1.67
C PHE A 61 -1.67 4.32 -1.49
N PHE A 62 -1.33 4.60 -0.25
CA PHE A 62 -0.40 5.67 0.08
C PHE A 62 0.17 5.47 1.47
N CYS A 63 1.23 6.23 1.79
CA CYS A 63 1.73 6.33 3.15
C CYS A 63 0.99 7.48 3.83
N SER A 64 0.32 7.22 4.96
CA SER A 64 -0.50 8.21 5.65
C SER A 64 0.30 9.14 6.57
N ILE A 65 1.61 8.94 6.69
CA ILE A 65 2.46 9.85 7.46
C ILE A 65 2.49 11.21 6.77
N PRO A 66 2.24 12.32 7.51
CA PRO A 66 2.18 13.65 6.89
C PRO A 66 3.40 13.96 6.02
N GLY A 67 3.16 14.46 4.80
CA GLY A 67 4.18 14.82 3.84
C GLY A 67 4.71 13.68 2.97
N HIS A 68 4.48 12.42 3.35
CA HIS A 68 5.01 11.29 2.58
C HIS A 68 4.26 11.08 1.27
N GLU A 69 2.93 11.19 1.27
CA GLU A 69 2.15 11.08 0.05
C GLU A 69 2.52 12.15 -0.97
N THR A 70 2.61 13.40 -0.53
CA THR A 70 3.02 14.51 -1.40
C THR A 70 4.45 14.37 -1.90
N ALA A 71 5.30 13.65 -1.18
CA ALA A 71 6.66 13.33 -1.61
C ALA A 71 6.74 12.18 -2.60
N GLY A 72 5.60 11.52 -2.93
CA GLY A 72 5.54 10.45 -3.91
C GLY A 72 5.20 9.06 -3.39
N MET A 73 4.93 8.90 -2.08
CA MET A 73 4.57 7.60 -1.51
C MET A 73 3.09 7.29 -1.76
N LYS A 74 2.78 6.96 -2.99
CA LYS A 74 1.43 6.59 -3.42
C LYS A 74 1.50 5.63 -4.60
N GLY A 75 0.42 4.88 -4.81
CA GLY A 75 0.31 3.96 -5.93
C GLY A 75 -1.13 3.55 -6.17
N ILE A 76 -1.30 2.59 -7.07
CA ILE A 76 -2.62 2.13 -7.49
C ILE A 76 -2.64 0.61 -7.53
N ILE A 77 -3.69 0.02 -6.97
CA ILE A 77 -4.04 -1.38 -7.18
C ILE A 77 -5.09 -1.40 -8.29
N LYS A 78 -4.79 -2.08 -9.40
CA LYS A 78 -5.72 -2.25 -10.52
C LYS A 78 -6.37 -3.61 -10.43
N ALA A 79 -7.70 -3.65 -10.27
CA ALA A 79 -8.48 -4.89 -10.14
C ALA A 79 -9.27 -5.15 -11.43
N GLU A 80 -9.17 -6.36 -11.92
CA GLU A 80 -9.89 -6.78 -13.14
C GLU A 80 -10.67 -8.07 -12.94
#